data_e768d23dbc27a9cc39bdf4e83b48b1a3
#
_entry.id   e768d23dbc27a9cc39bdf4e83b48b1a3
#
_cell.length_a   1.000
_cell.length_b   1.000
_cell.length_c   1.000
_cell.angle_alpha   90.00
_cell.angle_beta   90.00
_cell.angle_gamma   90.00
#
_symmetry.space_group_name_H-M   'P 1'
#
loop_
_entity.id
_entity.type
_entity.pdbx_description
1 polymer ?
#
loop_
_entity_poly.entity_id
_entity_poly.type
_entity_poly.pdbx_seq_one_letter_code
_entity_poly.pdbx_strand_id
1 'polypeptide(L)'
;INTIYSLFINIIPFLIFGFFLGKKNPKISEYIARPLIRFGIPLSVMGLLLKEGIDINLIKSALLAFSLIGFLIILINIFPIFKNRLPNYSLQLAGLIGNTSFLGIPIAIALLPSKTINFTIGFDLGTTLFAWIFGPFFLQKKSQDNNIPYIKGLLNALINSPASRGIIGVLLAYLFQIDGALGNYLWIPARIVIALAIITVGTRLGLITNQKDKIFDLNEEI
;
A
#
# COMPACT_ATOMS: atom_id res chain seq x y z
N ILE A 1 -2.71 23.40 14.99
CA ILE A 1 -1.40 23.19 15.69
C ILE A 1 -1.32 21.73 16.16
N ASN A 2 -2.38 21.14 16.75
CA ASN A 2 -2.37 19.76 17.24
C ASN A 2 -2.17 18.71 16.14
N THR A 3 -2.64 18.97 14.92
CA THR A 3 -2.59 18.00 13.80
C THR A 3 -1.15 17.83 13.28
N ILE A 4 -0.44 18.94 13.10
CA ILE A 4 0.97 18.92 12.66
C ILE A 4 1.85 18.27 13.76
N TYR A 5 1.56 18.55 15.04
CA TYR A 5 2.25 17.94 16.17
C TYR A 5 2.07 16.42 16.22
N SER A 6 0.85 15.96 15.93
CA SER A 6 0.54 14.53 15.82
C SER A 6 1.35 13.83 14.72
N LEU A 7 1.52 14.48 13.56
CA LEU A 7 2.35 13.95 12.48
C LEU A 7 3.82 13.82 12.91
N PHE A 8 4.36 14.86 13.56
CA PHE A 8 5.75 14.83 14.04
C PHE A 8 5.99 13.71 15.05
N ILE A 9 5.09 13.48 15.98
CA ILE A 9 5.25 12.43 17.02
C ILE A 9 4.97 11.04 16.48
N ASN A 10 3.96 10.86 15.66
CA ASN A 10 3.49 9.53 15.27
C ASN A 10 4.16 8.99 14.00
N ILE A 11 4.79 9.82 13.18
CA ILE A 11 5.35 9.39 11.89
C ILE A 11 6.86 9.59 11.84
N ILE A 12 7.34 10.79 12.13
CA ILE A 12 8.75 11.13 11.90
C ILE A 12 9.72 10.28 12.70
N PRO A 13 9.52 9.99 13.99
CA PRO A 13 10.45 9.16 14.75
C PRO A 13 10.59 7.75 14.16
N PHE A 14 9.48 7.14 13.75
CA PHE A 14 9.48 5.79 13.14
C PHE A 14 10.15 5.80 11.76
N LEU A 15 9.93 6.86 10.98
CA LEU A 15 10.55 7.03 9.67
C LEU A 15 12.08 7.18 9.81
N ILE A 16 12.54 8.05 10.72
CA ILE A 16 13.96 8.30 11.00
C ILE A 16 14.62 7.02 11.52
N PHE A 17 13.98 6.34 12.48
CA PHE A 17 14.49 5.07 13.01
C PHE A 17 14.65 4.04 11.90
N GLY A 18 13.62 3.88 11.05
CA GLY A 18 13.68 3.02 9.88
C GLY A 18 14.81 3.41 8.92
N PHE A 19 14.99 4.70 8.65
CA PHE A 19 16.05 5.20 7.76
C PHE A 19 17.45 4.75 8.21
N PHE A 20 17.78 4.95 9.47
CA PHE A 20 19.07 4.51 10.00
C PHE A 20 19.24 2.98 9.99
N LEU A 21 18.16 2.23 10.28
CA LEU A 21 18.17 0.77 10.18
C LEU A 21 18.45 0.31 8.74
N GLY A 22 17.80 0.93 7.75
CA GLY A 22 17.98 0.60 6.34
C GLY A 22 19.38 0.94 5.82
N LYS A 23 19.94 2.06 6.27
CA LYS A 23 21.31 2.46 5.95
C LYS A 23 22.33 1.47 6.52
N LYS A 24 22.10 0.92 7.72
CA LYS A 24 23.00 -0.03 8.39
C LYS A 24 22.86 -1.46 7.86
N ASN A 25 21.66 -1.90 7.54
CA ASN A 25 21.40 -3.26 7.07
C ASN A 25 20.37 -3.28 5.90
N PRO A 26 20.85 -3.40 4.65
CA PRO A 26 19.98 -3.41 3.47
C PRO A 26 18.92 -4.50 3.45
N LYS A 27 19.17 -5.65 4.06
CA LYS A 27 18.25 -6.80 4.07
C LYS A 27 17.06 -6.63 5.02
N ILE A 28 17.17 -5.73 6.01
CA ILE A 28 16.15 -5.58 7.04
C ILE A 28 14.80 -5.13 6.46
N SER A 29 14.83 -4.34 5.39
CA SER A 29 13.62 -3.90 4.67
C SER A 29 12.79 -5.09 4.18
N GLU A 30 13.41 -6.11 3.60
CA GLU A 30 12.71 -7.31 3.12
C GLU A 30 12.18 -8.17 4.26
N TYR A 31 12.98 -8.35 5.32
CA TYR A 31 12.56 -9.13 6.49
C TYR A 31 11.32 -8.57 7.16
N ILE A 32 11.19 -7.23 7.24
CA ILE A 32 10.02 -6.58 7.82
C ILE A 32 8.87 -6.52 6.80
N ALA A 33 9.14 -6.17 5.54
CA ALA A 33 8.09 -5.97 4.55
C ALA A 33 7.30 -7.23 4.21
N ARG A 34 7.97 -8.39 4.10
CA ARG A 34 7.30 -9.64 3.72
C ARG A 34 6.18 -10.07 4.70
N PRO A 35 6.43 -10.19 6.02
CA PRO A 35 5.37 -10.53 6.97
C PRO A 35 4.33 -9.42 7.10
N LEU A 36 4.72 -8.14 6.96
CA LEU A 36 3.77 -7.03 6.95
C LEU A 36 2.79 -7.12 5.80
N ILE A 37 3.27 -7.35 4.57
CA ILE A 37 2.39 -7.50 3.40
C ILE A 37 1.48 -8.71 3.57
N ARG A 38 2.02 -9.83 4.07
CA ARG A 38 1.28 -11.08 4.13
C ARG A 38 0.23 -11.12 5.23
N PHE A 39 0.53 -10.57 6.41
CA PHE A 39 -0.30 -10.66 7.61
C PHE A 39 -0.64 -9.29 8.20
N GLY A 40 0.32 -8.37 8.22
CA GLY A 40 0.17 -7.07 8.84
C GLY A 40 -0.92 -6.22 8.18
N ILE A 41 -0.84 -6.02 6.86
CA ILE A 41 -1.83 -5.21 6.12
C ILE A 41 -3.25 -5.79 6.29
N PRO A 42 -3.51 -7.10 6.06
CA PRO A 42 -4.82 -7.66 6.32
C PRO A 42 -5.33 -7.41 7.74
N LEU A 43 -4.45 -7.60 8.73
CA LEU A 43 -4.79 -7.41 10.13
C LEU A 43 -5.09 -5.94 10.46
N SER A 44 -4.30 -4.99 9.93
CA SER A 44 -4.53 -3.56 10.15
C SER A 44 -5.81 -3.07 9.49
N VAL A 45 -6.07 -3.47 8.24
CA VAL A 45 -7.32 -3.16 7.53
C VAL A 45 -8.52 -3.70 8.32
N MET A 46 -8.45 -4.98 8.75
CA MET A 46 -9.50 -5.59 9.53
C MET A 46 -9.72 -4.87 10.86
N GLY A 47 -8.65 -4.59 11.63
CA GLY A 47 -8.75 -3.92 12.92
C GLY A 47 -9.30 -2.49 12.83
N LEU A 48 -8.91 -1.74 11.80
CA LEU A 48 -9.40 -0.39 11.56
C LEU A 48 -10.88 -0.40 11.15
N LEU A 49 -11.27 -1.25 10.19
CA LEU A 49 -12.65 -1.31 9.70
C LEU A 49 -13.63 -1.86 10.75
N LEU A 50 -13.22 -2.83 11.56
CA LEU A 50 -14.05 -3.34 12.65
C LEU A 50 -14.23 -2.32 13.77
N LYS A 51 -13.25 -1.43 13.98
CA LYS A 51 -13.33 -0.39 15.01
C LYS A 51 -14.18 0.79 14.59
N GLU A 52 -14.02 1.26 13.34
CA GLU A 52 -14.71 2.45 12.83
C GLU A 52 -16.05 2.11 12.17
N GLY A 53 -16.30 0.84 11.87
CA GLY A 53 -17.43 0.38 11.07
C GLY A 53 -17.19 0.57 9.56
N ILE A 54 -17.95 -0.17 8.75
CA ILE A 54 -17.94 -0.01 7.28
C ILE A 54 -19.04 0.94 6.86
N ASP A 55 -18.70 1.94 6.07
CA ASP A 55 -19.68 2.84 5.46
C ASP A 55 -19.55 2.87 3.93
N ILE A 56 -20.52 3.51 3.28
CA ILE A 56 -20.59 3.64 1.82
C ILE A 56 -19.36 4.39 1.23
N ASN A 57 -18.68 5.20 2.04
CA ASN A 57 -17.53 5.97 1.59
C ASN A 57 -16.34 5.07 1.25
N LEU A 58 -16.21 3.91 1.90
CA LEU A 58 -15.22 2.90 1.54
C LEU A 58 -15.40 2.44 0.08
N ILE A 59 -16.63 2.10 -0.31
CA ILE A 59 -16.92 1.64 -1.67
C ILE A 59 -16.74 2.78 -2.68
N LYS A 60 -17.27 3.98 -2.36
CA LYS A 60 -17.15 5.16 -3.24
C LYS A 60 -15.70 5.51 -3.52
N SER A 61 -14.85 5.55 -2.48
CA SER A 61 -13.43 5.87 -2.65
C SER A 61 -12.65 4.77 -3.35
N ALA A 62 -13.00 3.50 -3.14
CA ALA A 62 -12.41 2.39 -3.88
C ALA A 62 -12.72 2.47 -5.38
N LEU A 63 -13.97 2.71 -5.74
CA LEU A 63 -14.38 2.88 -7.14
C LEU A 63 -13.73 4.11 -7.78
N LEU A 64 -13.67 5.22 -7.04
CA LEU A 64 -13.00 6.44 -7.50
C LEU A 64 -11.52 6.20 -7.78
N ALA A 65 -10.79 5.60 -6.84
CA ALA A 65 -9.37 5.30 -7.01
C ALA A 65 -9.11 4.35 -8.18
N PHE A 66 -9.90 3.28 -8.29
CA PHE A 66 -9.83 2.32 -9.38
C PHE A 66 -10.06 3.00 -10.75
N SER A 67 -11.12 3.80 -10.86
CA SER A 67 -11.47 4.51 -12.09
C SER A 67 -10.43 5.57 -12.45
N LEU A 68 -9.91 6.29 -11.45
CA LEU A 68 -8.89 7.33 -11.64
C LEU A 68 -7.60 6.75 -12.23
N ILE A 69 -7.11 5.63 -11.69
CA ILE A 69 -5.90 4.99 -12.22
C ILE A 69 -6.13 4.51 -13.66
N GLY A 70 -7.27 3.87 -13.92
CA GLY A 70 -7.63 3.44 -15.27
C GLY A 70 -7.67 4.61 -16.26
N PHE A 71 -8.31 5.70 -15.88
CA PHE A 71 -8.38 6.92 -16.67
C PHE A 71 -6.99 7.52 -16.93
N LEU A 72 -6.14 7.62 -15.91
CA LEU A 72 -4.78 8.16 -16.08
C LEU A 72 -3.91 7.28 -16.98
N ILE A 73 -4.03 5.95 -16.91
CA ILE A 73 -3.34 5.05 -17.84
C ILE A 73 -3.79 5.30 -19.29
N ILE A 74 -5.09 5.47 -19.50
CA ILE A 74 -5.63 5.80 -20.82
C ILE A 74 -5.06 7.12 -21.31
N LEU A 75 -5.07 8.18 -20.48
CA LEU A 75 -4.50 9.49 -20.81
C LEU A 75 -3.01 9.40 -21.18
N ILE A 76 -2.21 8.69 -20.38
CA ILE A 76 -0.77 8.53 -20.65
C ILE A 76 -0.54 7.90 -22.02
N ASN A 77 -1.37 6.93 -22.42
CA ASN A 77 -1.21 6.24 -23.70
C ASN A 77 -1.78 7.01 -24.90
N ILE A 78 -2.74 7.91 -24.69
CA ILE A 78 -3.27 8.79 -25.74
C ILE A 78 -2.32 9.94 -26.03
N PHE A 79 -1.73 10.56 -25.02
CA PHE A 79 -0.88 11.73 -25.19
C PHE A 79 0.60 11.36 -25.40
N PRO A 80 1.22 11.63 -26.57
CA PRO A 80 2.60 11.25 -26.88
C PRO A 80 3.62 11.81 -25.89
N ILE A 81 3.38 13.00 -25.36
CA ILE A 81 4.27 13.65 -24.36
C ILE A 81 4.45 12.78 -23.12
N PHE A 82 3.36 12.21 -22.61
CA PHE A 82 3.40 11.34 -21.42
C PHE A 82 3.91 9.94 -21.77
N LYS A 83 3.50 9.40 -22.92
CA LYS A 83 3.94 8.10 -23.42
C LYS A 83 5.45 8.04 -23.62
N ASN A 84 6.06 9.10 -24.13
CA ASN A 84 7.50 9.17 -24.34
C ASN A 84 8.29 9.22 -23.02
N ARG A 85 7.72 9.83 -21.97
CA ARG A 85 8.34 9.87 -20.63
C ARG A 85 8.10 8.59 -19.82
N LEU A 86 6.99 7.90 -20.07
CA LEU A 86 6.59 6.67 -19.37
C LEU A 86 6.33 5.55 -20.40
N PRO A 87 7.37 5.10 -21.16
CA PRO A 87 7.19 4.17 -22.27
C PRO A 87 6.77 2.77 -21.84
N ASN A 88 7.08 2.40 -20.59
CA ASN A 88 6.82 1.05 -20.06
C ASN A 88 5.61 1.07 -19.13
N TYR A 89 4.71 0.12 -19.27
CA TYR A 89 3.56 -0.04 -18.39
C TYR A 89 3.95 -0.21 -16.91
N SER A 90 5.09 -0.85 -16.63
CA SER A 90 5.63 -0.96 -15.26
C SER A 90 5.93 0.42 -14.64
N LEU A 91 6.52 1.35 -15.42
CA LEU A 91 6.77 2.72 -14.98
C LEU A 91 5.48 3.51 -14.81
N GLN A 92 4.50 3.31 -15.70
CA GLN A 92 3.18 3.93 -15.59
C GLN A 92 2.49 3.50 -14.29
N LEU A 93 2.45 2.19 -14.02
CA LEU A 93 1.88 1.66 -12.78
C LEU A 93 2.63 2.17 -11.54
N ALA A 94 3.96 2.12 -11.55
CA ALA A 94 4.78 2.60 -10.43
C ALA A 94 4.59 4.09 -10.15
N GLY A 95 4.34 4.90 -11.17
CA GLY A 95 4.08 6.34 -11.03
C GLY A 95 2.66 6.68 -10.57
N LEU A 96 1.67 5.82 -10.88
CA LEU A 96 0.27 6.06 -10.58
C LEU A 96 -0.18 5.42 -9.27
N ILE A 97 0.41 4.27 -8.91
CA ILE A 97 0.08 3.55 -7.68
C ILE A 97 0.98 4.05 -6.56
N GLY A 98 0.40 4.86 -5.69
CA GLY A 98 1.08 5.37 -4.50
C GLY A 98 1.30 4.29 -3.44
N ASN A 99 2.19 4.57 -2.49
CA ASN A 99 2.38 3.72 -1.30
C ASN A 99 1.32 4.03 -0.24
N THR A 100 0.06 3.74 -0.55
CA THR A 100 -1.09 4.12 0.28
C THR A 100 -1.19 3.30 1.54
N SER A 101 -0.95 1.99 1.48
CA SER A 101 -1.01 1.10 2.66
C SER A 101 0.07 1.41 3.70
N PHE A 102 1.32 1.67 3.28
CA PHE A 102 2.44 1.86 4.21
C PHE A 102 2.66 3.31 4.63
N LEU A 103 2.21 4.28 3.84
CA LEU A 103 2.41 5.70 4.11
C LEU A 103 1.09 6.48 4.15
N GLY A 104 0.20 6.25 3.19
CA GLY A 104 -1.06 6.98 3.09
C GLY A 104 -1.98 6.77 4.30
N ILE A 105 -2.24 5.52 4.69
CA ILE A 105 -3.07 5.20 5.86
C ILE A 105 -2.48 5.77 7.16
N PRO A 106 -1.18 5.57 7.48
CA PRO A 106 -0.56 6.20 8.66
C PRO A 106 -0.70 7.72 8.70
N ILE A 107 -0.45 8.39 7.57
CA ILE A 107 -0.58 9.85 7.48
C ILE A 107 -2.04 10.28 7.69
N ALA A 108 -2.98 9.59 7.06
CA ALA A 108 -4.40 9.90 7.22
C ALA A 108 -4.86 9.76 8.67
N ILE A 109 -4.45 8.69 9.36
CA ILE A 109 -4.78 8.50 10.79
C ILE A 109 -4.16 9.60 11.66
N ALA A 110 -2.97 10.10 11.32
CA ALA A 110 -2.31 11.15 12.09
C ALA A 110 -2.90 12.53 11.85
N LEU A 111 -3.39 12.81 10.64
CA LEU A 111 -3.79 14.16 10.22
C LEU A 111 -5.30 14.37 10.12
N LEU A 112 -6.06 13.31 9.85
CA LEU A 112 -7.48 13.40 9.52
C LEU A 112 -8.35 12.85 10.66
N PRO A 113 -9.61 13.31 10.77
CA PRO A 113 -10.55 12.73 11.72
C PRO A 113 -10.81 11.25 11.44
N SER A 114 -11.11 10.46 12.48
CA SER A 114 -11.36 9.01 12.35
C SER A 114 -12.45 8.65 11.33
N LYS A 115 -13.43 9.51 11.14
CA LYS A 115 -14.49 9.37 10.11
C LYS A 115 -13.96 9.23 8.68
N THR A 116 -12.72 9.65 8.42
CA THR A 116 -12.09 9.56 7.08
C THR A 116 -11.38 8.25 6.83
N ILE A 117 -11.29 7.36 7.82
CA ILE A 117 -10.59 6.08 7.70
C ILE A 117 -11.19 5.23 6.58
N ASN A 118 -12.51 5.18 6.47
CA ASN A 118 -13.20 4.45 5.39
C ASN A 118 -12.80 4.97 3.99
N PHE A 119 -12.68 6.29 3.80
CA PHE A 119 -12.18 6.86 2.55
C PHE A 119 -10.76 6.44 2.25
N THR A 120 -9.89 6.47 3.26
CA THR A 120 -8.46 6.17 3.09
C THR A 120 -8.25 4.69 2.78
N ILE A 121 -8.92 3.80 3.51
CA ILE A 121 -8.84 2.35 3.28
C ILE A 121 -9.49 2.00 1.93
N GLY A 122 -10.62 2.61 1.60
CA GLY A 122 -11.27 2.40 0.31
C GLY A 122 -10.38 2.83 -0.86
N PHE A 123 -9.73 3.99 -0.76
CA PHE A 123 -8.78 4.45 -1.77
C PHE A 123 -7.60 3.47 -1.93
N ASP A 124 -7.00 3.02 -0.83
CA ASP A 124 -5.95 2.00 -0.83
C ASP A 124 -6.43 0.69 -1.47
N LEU A 125 -7.62 0.25 -1.12
CA LEU A 125 -8.24 -0.93 -1.71
C LEU A 125 -8.39 -0.79 -3.22
N GLY A 126 -8.95 0.33 -3.70
CA GLY A 126 -9.16 0.57 -5.12
C GLY A 126 -7.86 0.56 -5.92
N THR A 127 -6.81 1.25 -5.41
CA THR A 127 -5.48 1.26 -6.02
C THR A 127 -4.84 -0.13 -6.02
N THR A 128 -4.94 -0.83 -4.90
CA THR A 128 -4.38 -2.18 -4.75
C THR A 128 -5.09 -3.19 -5.65
N LEU A 129 -6.41 -3.17 -5.70
CA LEU A 129 -7.19 -4.03 -6.60
C LEU A 129 -6.84 -3.78 -8.06
N PHE A 130 -6.72 -2.51 -8.45
CA PHE A 130 -6.29 -2.16 -9.80
C PHE A 130 -4.91 -2.76 -10.13
N ALA A 131 -3.95 -2.60 -9.20
CA ALA A 131 -2.60 -3.14 -9.36
C ALA A 131 -2.58 -4.67 -9.49
N TRP A 132 -3.35 -5.37 -8.66
CA TRP A 132 -3.40 -6.84 -8.68
C TRP A 132 -4.16 -7.41 -9.86
N ILE A 133 -5.20 -6.72 -10.32
CA ILE A 133 -6.02 -7.14 -11.47
C ILE A 133 -5.27 -6.89 -12.78
N PHE A 134 -4.78 -5.67 -12.97
CA PHE A 134 -4.21 -5.26 -14.25
C PHE A 134 -2.68 -5.36 -14.29
N GLY A 135 -1.99 -5.32 -13.14
CA GLY A 135 -0.54 -5.43 -13.08
C GLY A 135 0.03 -6.61 -13.86
N PRO A 136 -0.44 -7.84 -13.66
CA PRO A 136 0.01 -9.00 -14.44
C PRO A 136 -0.13 -8.81 -15.95
N PHE A 137 -1.22 -8.19 -16.44
CA PHE A 137 -1.41 -7.92 -17.87
C PHE A 137 -0.39 -6.93 -18.42
N PHE A 138 -0.08 -5.90 -17.66
CA PHE A 138 0.88 -4.89 -18.07
C PHE A 138 2.31 -5.42 -18.01
N LEU A 139 2.59 -6.39 -17.13
CA LEU A 139 3.92 -6.96 -16.95
C LEU A 139 4.18 -8.19 -17.86
N GLN A 140 3.15 -8.96 -18.21
CA GLN A 140 3.25 -10.22 -18.96
C GLN A 140 3.55 -10.06 -20.46
N LYS A 141 3.72 -8.87 -21.01
CA LYS A 141 3.99 -8.66 -22.45
C LYS A 141 5.24 -9.37 -22.98
N LYS A 142 5.95 -10.17 -22.15
CA LYS A 142 7.18 -10.91 -22.50
C LYS A 142 7.17 -12.42 -22.22
N SER A 143 6.18 -12.99 -21.56
CA SER A 143 6.14 -14.43 -21.32
C SER A 143 4.95 -15.06 -22.04
N GLN A 144 5.28 -15.87 -23.04
CA GLN A 144 4.34 -16.58 -23.93
C GLN A 144 3.65 -17.81 -23.28
N ASP A 145 3.49 -17.85 -21.97
CA ASP A 145 2.78 -18.94 -21.29
C ASP A 145 1.30 -18.61 -21.10
N ASN A 146 0.53 -18.87 -22.18
CA ASN A 146 -0.88 -18.47 -22.37
C ASN A 146 -1.90 -19.43 -21.75
N ASN A 147 -1.58 -20.24 -20.72
CA ASN A 147 -2.46 -21.33 -20.29
C ASN A 147 -3.27 -21.09 -19.00
N ILE A 148 -3.22 -19.89 -18.40
CA ILE A 148 -4.09 -19.62 -17.25
C ILE A 148 -5.34 -18.87 -17.73
N PRO A 149 -6.55 -19.45 -17.56
CA PRO A 149 -7.78 -18.74 -17.92
C PRO A 149 -7.84 -17.39 -17.17
N TYR A 150 -8.10 -16.31 -17.90
CA TYR A 150 -8.17 -14.94 -17.40
C TYR A 150 -8.90 -14.80 -16.06
N ILE A 151 -10.09 -15.42 -15.96
CA ILE A 151 -10.93 -15.38 -14.76
C ILE A 151 -10.22 -16.00 -13.55
N LYS A 152 -9.51 -17.11 -13.75
CA LYS A 152 -8.80 -17.81 -12.68
C LYS A 152 -7.61 -16.97 -12.18
N GLY A 153 -6.91 -16.29 -13.09
CA GLY A 153 -5.84 -15.34 -12.76
C GLY A 153 -6.36 -14.14 -11.96
N LEU A 154 -7.49 -13.59 -12.35
CA LEU A 154 -8.16 -12.48 -11.69
C LEU A 154 -8.66 -12.86 -10.29
N LEU A 155 -9.32 -14.01 -10.15
CA LEU A 155 -9.75 -14.50 -8.84
C LEU A 155 -8.57 -14.77 -7.90
N ASN A 156 -7.50 -15.37 -8.41
CA ASN A 156 -6.27 -15.56 -7.64
C ASN A 156 -5.65 -14.22 -7.21
N ALA A 157 -5.63 -13.24 -8.09
CA ALA A 157 -5.13 -11.89 -7.76
C ALA A 157 -5.97 -11.25 -6.65
N LEU A 158 -7.28 -11.30 -6.74
CA LEU A 158 -8.21 -10.79 -5.72
C LEU A 158 -8.00 -11.48 -4.36
N ILE A 159 -8.00 -12.80 -4.31
CA ILE A 159 -7.85 -13.57 -3.07
C ILE A 159 -6.48 -13.35 -2.44
N ASN A 160 -5.44 -13.19 -3.25
CA ASN A 160 -4.08 -12.98 -2.77
C ASN A 160 -3.75 -11.53 -2.40
N SER A 161 -4.61 -10.57 -2.78
CA SER A 161 -4.44 -9.17 -2.36
C SER A 161 -4.52 -9.04 -0.83
N PRO A 162 -3.55 -8.38 -0.19
CA PRO A 162 -3.56 -8.16 1.26
C PRO A 162 -4.81 -7.41 1.74
N ALA A 163 -5.23 -6.38 1.01
CA ALA A 163 -6.42 -5.60 1.35
C ALA A 163 -7.70 -6.42 1.25
N SER A 164 -7.85 -7.26 0.20
CA SER A 164 -9.00 -8.14 0.04
C SER A 164 -9.10 -9.16 1.18
N ARG A 165 -7.97 -9.73 1.62
CA ARG A 165 -7.95 -10.64 2.78
C ARG A 165 -8.41 -9.96 4.07
N GLY A 166 -8.03 -8.70 4.28
CA GLY A 166 -8.51 -7.90 5.40
C GLY A 166 -10.02 -7.71 5.36
N ILE A 167 -10.58 -7.37 4.19
CA ILE A 167 -12.03 -7.20 4.01
C ILE A 167 -12.79 -8.51 4.16
N ILE A 168 -12.28 -9.62 3.60
CA ILE A 168 -12.87 -10.94 3.81
C ILE A 168 -12.93 -11.26 5.31
N GLY A 169 -11.86 -10.95 6.07
CA GLY A 169 -11.84 -11.12 7.51
C GLY A 169 -12.90 -10.28 8.23
N VAL A 170 -13.12 -9.03 7.79
CA VAL A 170 -14.18 -8.17 8.32
C VAL A 170 -15.57 -8.75 8.03
N LEU A 171 -15.81 -9.18 6.79
CA LEU A 171 -17.10 -9.78 6.41
C LEU A 171 -17.40 -11.05 7.20
N LEU A 172 -16.39 -11.89 7.43
CA LEU A 172 -16.52 -13.07 8.28
C LEU A 172 -16.82 -12.67 9.74
N ALA A 173 -16.15 -11.64 10.28
CA ALA A 173 -16.42 -11.16 11.63
C ALA A 173 -17.87 -10.69 11.81
N TYR A 174 -18.42 -9.97 10.83
CA TYR A 174 -19.85 -9.59 10.84
C TYR A 174 -20.78 -10.81 10.72
N LEU A 175 -20.43 -11.75 9.84
CA LEU A 175 -21.23 -12.97 9.65
C LEU A 175 -21.34 -13.78 10.95
N PHE A 176 -20.25 -13.89 11.70
CA PHE A 176 -20.21 -14.60 12.97
C PHE A 176 -20.58 -13.75 14.20
N GLN A 177 -20.95 -12.49 14.00
CA GLN A 177 -21.34 -11.54 15.06
C GLN A 177 -20.26 -11.34 16.13
N ILE A 178 -19.00 -11.42 15.75
CA ILE A 178 -17.83 -11.21 16.64
C ILE A 178 -17.11 -9.89 16.36
N ASP A 179 -17.66 -9.06 15.48
CA ASP A 179 -17.09 -7.79 15.01
C ASP A 179 -16.71 -6.84 16.15
N GLY A 180 -17.59 -6.63 17.13
CA GLY A 180 -17.35 -5.74 18.24
C GLY A 180 -16.21 -6.19 19.16
N ALA A 181 -16.19 -7.48 19.55
CA ALA A 181 -15.11 -8.04 20.37
C ALA A 181 -13.79 -8.02 19.58
N LEU A 182 -13.80 -8.52 18.35
CA LEU A 182 -12.62 -8.63 17.51
C LEU A 182 -12.03 -7.25 17.16
N GLY A 183 -12.87 -6.23 16.91
CA GLY A 183 -12.43 -4.87 16.65
C GLY A 183 -11.66 -4.27 17.84
N ASN A 184 -12.09 -4.52 19.07
CA ASN A 184 -11.38 -4.09 20.26
C ASN A 184 -10.03 -4.81 20.42
N TYR A 185 -9.98 -6.12 20.19
CA TYR A 185 -8.73 -6.89 20.28
C TYR A 185 -7.73 -6.52 19.18
N LEU A 186 -8.20 -6.27 17.96
CA LEU A 186 -7.32 -5.98 16.82
C LEU A 186 -6.88 -4.52 16.75
N TRP A 187 -7.46 -3.62 17.51
CA TRP A 187 -7.13 -2.19 17.48
C TRP A 187 -5.66 -1.91 17.79
N ILE A 188 -5.13 -2.47 18.89
CA ILE A 188 -3.74 -2.29 19.28
C ILE A 188 -2.79 -2.94 18.27
N PRO A 189 -2.94 -4.22 17.90
CA PRO A 189 -2.14 -4.83 16.82
C PRO A 189 -2.15 -4.05 15.51
N ALA A 190 -3.31 -3.53 15.11
CA ALA A 190 -3.42 -2.72 13.88
C ALA A 190 -2.52 -1.48 13.93
N ARG A 191 -2.49 -0.77 15.06
CA ARG A 191 -1.63 0.41 15.26
C ARG A 191 -0.14 0.05 15.27
N ILE A 192 0.22 -1.08 15.84
CA ILE A 192 1.61 -1.59 15.81
C ILE A 192 2.04 -1.87 14.37
N VAL A 193 1.18 -2.51 13.59
CA VAL A 193 1.44 -2.78 12.17
C VAL A 193 1.63 -1.47 11.38
N ILE A 194 0.84 -0.44 11.67
CA ILE A 194 0.97 0.88 11.04
C ILE A 194 2.35 1.51 11.37
N ALA A 195 2.80 1.44 12.61
CA ALA A 195 4.12 1.92 13.00
C ALA A 195 5.25 1.15 12.29
N LEU A 196 5.14 -0.18 12.20
CA LEU A 196 6.09 -1.03 11.47
C LEU A 196 6.07 -0.73 9.95
N ALA A 197 4.93 -0.37 9.39
CA ALA A 197 4.82 0.05 8.00
C ALA A 197 5.62 1.34 7.74
N ILE A 198 5.53 2.34 8.63
CA ILE A 198 6.32 3.58 8.54
C ILE A 198 7.82 3.28 8.66
N ILE A 199 8.22 2.41 9.60
CA ILE A 199 9.61 1.97 9.75
C ILE A 199 10.09 1.33 8.44
N THR A 200 9.26 0.48 7.81
CA THR A 200 9.59 -0.17 6.53
C THR A 200 9.82 0.85 5.41
N VAL A 201 9.02 1.91 5.33
CA VAL A 201 9.26 3.01 4.38
C VAL A 201 10.60 3.68 4.67
N GLY A 202 10.87 3.99 5.94
CA GLY A 202 12.17 4.54 6.38
C GLY A 202 13.34 3.64 5.96
N THR A 203 13.25 2.32 6.16
CA THR A 203 14.33 1.39 5.78
C THR A 203 14.60 1.39 4.28
N ARG A 204 13.57 1.52 3.45
CA ARG A 204 13.70 1.64 1.99
C ARG A 204 14.38 2.94 1.57
N LEU A 205 14.02 4.06 2.21
CA LEU A 205 14.68 5.34 1.96
C LEU A 205 16.16 5.30 2.34
N GLY A 206 16.51 4.72 3.49
CA GLY A 206 17.89 4.53 3.92
C GLY A 206 18.71 3.64 2.96
N LEU A 207 18.09 2.59 2.42
CA LEU A 207 18.70 1.71 1.44
C LEU A 207 19.03 2.45 0.12
N ILE A 208 18.09 3.24 -0.40
CA ILE A 208 18.26 3.99 -1.64
C ILE A 208 19.38 5.02 -1.51
N THR A 209 19.46 5.70 -0.36
CA THR A 209 20.52 6.68 -0.08
C THR A 209 21.90 6.01 -0.07
N ASN A 210 22.01 4.86 0.59
CA ASN A 210 23.27 4.10 0.65
C ASN A 210 23.74 3.58 -0.74
N GLN A 211 22.79 3.26 -1.63
CA GLN A 211 23.11 2.87 -3.01
C GLN A 211 23.59 4.06 -3.85
N LYS A 212 23.02 5.24 -3.65
CA LYS A 212 23.46 6.47 -4.33
C LYS A 212 24.86 6.87 -3.89
N ASP A 213 25.16 6.85 -2.58
CA ASP A 213 26.47 7.17 -2.05
C ASP A 213 27.55 6.28 -2.72
N LYS A 214 27.31 4.98 -2.86
CA LYS A 214 28.22 4.04 -3.54
C LYS A 214 28.42 4.32 -5.04
N ILE A 215 27.40 4.82 -5.74
CA ILE A 215 27.53 5.16 -7.16
C ILE A 215 28.34 6.46 -7.34
N PHE A 216 28.20 7.42 -6.44
CA PHE A 216 28.99 8.65 -6.46
C PHE A 216 30.46 8.37 -6.17
N ASP A 217 30.77 7.56 -5.16
CA ASP A 217 32.15 7.18 -4.82
C ASP A 217 32.88 6.48 -6.00
N LEU A 218 32.15 5.63 -6.75
CA LEU A 218 32.70 4.96 -7.95
C LEU A 218 32.99 5.92 -9.13
N ASN A 219 32.29 7.05 -9.19
CA ASN A 219 32.50 8.06 -10.24
C ASN A 219 33.61 9.07 -9.89
N GLU A 220 34.01 9.15 -8.63
CA GLU A 220 35.15 9.99 -8.19
C GLU A 220 36.51 9.24 -8.30
N GLU A 221 36.48 7.90 -8.45
CA GLU A 221 37.67 7.07 -8.64
C GLU A 221 38.07 6.85 -10.11
N ILE A 222 37.29 7.40 -11.07
CA ILE A 222 37.55 7.36 -12.53
C ILE A 222 37.99 8.74 -13.02
#